data_d05814f15ab750d173fb261539111abc
#
_entry.id   d05814f15ab750d173fb261539111abc
#
_cell.length_a   1.000
_cell.length_b   1.000
_cell.length_c   1.000
_cell.angle_alpha   90.00
_cell.angle_beta   90.00
_cell.angle_gamma   90.00
#
_symmetry.space_group_name_H-M   'P 1'
#
loop_
_entity.id
_entity.type
_entity.pdbx_description
1 polymer ?
#
loop_
_entity_poly.entity_id
_entity_poly.type
_entity_poly.pdbx_seq_one_letter_code
_entity_poly.pdbx_strand_id
1 'polypeptide(L)'
;MIIVPETPSHDPLDDGFRANVVKVFDGDGFLADLWNPYREAWVPRIPFRFAFIDAPEIQQPFGQDSRNFLNGLIMGKTLRLDPVCKGSSDGIPFDQYKRILCVGYLTEEMKTGKIGYYLNGSCSQGTVKYARPATRNIELEMVVNGWAWVVEQYSFEREAEYFAAQEDAQRHRRGLWSMDNPEPPWNFKRRQKQKKRSAAKQGNLFSVNSG
;
A
#
# COMPACT_ATOMS: atom_id res chain seq x y z
N MET A 1 16.26 1.96 -36.52
CA MET A 1 14.93 1.33 -36.40
C MET A 1 15.02 0.37 -35.22
N ILE A 2 14.46 0.75 -34.09
CA ILE A 2 14.49 -0.10 -32.90
C ILE A 2 13.24 -0.99 -32.99
N ILE A 3 13.45 -2.29 -33.18
CA ILE A 3 12.40 -3.29 -33.14
C ILE A 3 12.05 -3.47 -31.66
N VAL A 4 10.88 -3.01 -31.26
CA VAL A 4 10.33 -3.32 -29.94
C VAL A 4 9.73 -4.73 -30.07
N PRO A 5 10.19 -5.74 -29.27
CA PRO A 5 9.58 -7.04 -29.31
C PRO A 5 8.10 -6.88 -28.89
N GLU A 6 7.20 -7.48 -29.69
CA GLU A 6 5.79 -7.61 -29.30
C GLU A 6 5.74 -8.35 -27.97
N THR A 7 5.18 -7.74 -26.95
CA THR A 7 4.82 -8.44 -25.74
C THR A 7 3.81 -9.52 -26.12
N PRO A 8 4.02 -10.79 -25.71
CA PRO A 8 3.05 -11.83 -25.98
C PRO A 8 1.69 -11.39 -25.43
N SER A 9 0.62 -11.77 -26.13
CA SER A 9 -0.75 -11.52 -25.71
C SER A 9 -0.95 -12.17 -24.33
N HIS A 10 -0.93 -11.36 -23.28
CA HIS A 10 -1.17 -11.80 -21.91
C HIS A 10 -2.65 -12.10 -21.76
N ASP A 11 -2.96 -13.23 -21.11
CA ASP A 11 -4.32 -13.53 -20.64
C ASP A 11 -4.70 -12.39 -19.66
N PRO A 12 -5.87 -11.75 -19.80
CA PRO A 12 -6.35 -10.73 -18.85
C PRO A 12 -6.38 -11.19 -17.38
N LEU A 13 -6.32 -12.49 -17.12
CA LEU A 13 -6.24 -13.08 -15.78
C LEU A 13 -4.81 -13.13 -15.21
N ASP A 14 -3.79 -13.07 -16.07
CA ASP A 14 -2.39 -12.99 -15.63
C ASP A 14 -2.03 -11.58 -15.10
N ASP A 15 -2.87 -10.58 -15.40
CA ASP A 15 -2.63 -9.18 -15.02
C ASP A 15 -3.20 -8.75 -13.65
N GLY A 16 -3.61 -9.70 -12.81
CA GLY A 16 -4.20 -9.40 -11.51
C GLY A 16 -5.65 -8.87 -11.61
N PHE A 17 -6.18 -8.43 -10.48
CA PHE A 17 -7.56 -7.93 -10.42
C PHE A 17 -7.64 -6.43 -10.71
N ARG A 18 -8.60 -6.02 -11.55
CA ARG A 18 -8.95 -4.59 -11.72
C ARG A 18 -9.86 -4.13 -10.59
N ALA A 19 -9.51 -3.04 -9.92
CA ALA A 19 -10.28 -2.50 -8.82
C ALA A 19 -10.35 -0.97 -8.84
N ASN A 20 -11.55 -0.41 -8.74
CA ASN A 20 -11.77 1.03 -8.63
C ASN A 20 -11.80 1.43 -7.16
N VAL A 21 -10.86 2.26 -6.72
CA VAL A 21 -10.77 2.68 -5.31
C VAL A 21 -11.88 3.67 -4.97
N VAL A 22 -12.70 3.32 -3.97
CA VAL A 22 -13.84 4.14 -3.53
C VAL A 22 -13.66 4.78 -2.15
N LYS A 23 -12.71 4.26 -1.34
CA LYS A 23 -12.41 4.83 -0.03
C LYS A 23 -11.05 4.36 0.47
N VAL A 24 -10.29 5.25 1.13
CA VAL A 24 -9.07 4.92 1.86
C VAL A 24 -9.36 5.02 3.36
N PHE A 25 -9.01 3.98 4.14
CA PHE A 25 -9.22 3.91 5.59
C PHE A 25 -8.04 4.47 6.37
N ASP A 26 -6.85 4.01 6.03
CA ASP A 26 -5.56 4.33 6.65
C ASP A 26 -4.46 4.26 5.58
N GLY A 27 -3.19 4.20 5.99
CA GLY A 27 -2.07 4.19 5.05
C GLY A 27 -1.81 2.83 4.38
N ASP A 28 -2.53 1.77 4.72
CA ASP A 28 -2.37 0.45 4.10
C ASP A 28 -3.68 -0.25 3.75
N GLY A 29 -4.84 0.35 4.08
CA GLY A 29 -6.15 -0.25 3.88
C GLY A 29 -7.12 0.63 3.08
N PHE A 30 -7.86 0.01 2.16
CA PHE A 30 -8.81 0.70 1.31
C PHE A 30 -9.99 -0.16 0.91
N LEU A 31 -11.00 0.47 0.34
CA LEU A 31 -12.20 -0.15 -0.21
C LEU A 31 -12.23 0.11 -1.71
N ALA A 32 -12.51 -0.92 -2.49
CA ALA A 32 -12.61 -0.78 -3.94
C ALA A 32 -13.74 -1.64 -4.51
N ASP A 33 -14.25 -1.22 -5.67
CA ASP A 33 -15.14 -2.03 -6.48
C ASP A 33 -14.26 -2.92 -7.36
N LEU A 34 -14.47 -4.24 -7.29
CA LEU A 34 -13.67 -5.26 -7.96
C LEU A 34 -14.33 -5.69 -9.26
N TRP A 35 -13.61 -5.65 -10.38
CA TRP A 35 -14.09 -6.17 -11.64
C TRP A 35 -14.10 -7.70 -11.64
N ASN A 36 -15.28 -8.28 -11.87
CA ASN A 36 -15.45 -9.72 -12.07
C ASN A 36 -15.56 -10.02 -13.57
N PRO A 37 -14.51 -10.57 -14.21
CA PRO A 37 -14.50 -10.83 -15.66
C PRO A 37 -15.49 -11.90 -16.08
N TYR A 38 -15.83 -12.86 -15.20
CA TYR A 38 -16.77 -13.95 -15.51
C TYR A 38 -18.23 -13.50 -15.53
N ARG A 39 -18.55 -12.41 -14.80
CA ARG A 39 -19.89 -11.83 -14.75
C ARG A 39 -19.99 -10.51 -15.50
N GLU A 40 -18.87 -10.04 -16.04
CA GLU A 40 -18.75 -8.73 -16.69
C GLU A 40 -19.38 -7.61 -15.84
N ALA A 41 -19.14 -7.65 -14.53
CA ALA A 41 -19.77 -6.77 -13.58
C ALA A 41 -18.81 -6.37 -12.45
N TRP A 42 -19.05 -5.20 -11.88
CA TRP A 42 -18.35 -4.72 -10.69
C TRP A 42 -18.97 -5.34 -9.42
N VAL A 43 -18.13 -5.93 -8.57
CA VAL A 43 -18.50 -6.34 -7.22
C VAL A 43 -18.16 -5.18 -6.27
N PRO A 44 -19.15 -4.53 -5.66
CA PRO A 44 -18.93 -3.29 -4.95
C PRO A 44 -18.29 -3.52 -3.57
N ARG A 45 -17.48 -2.56 -3.16
CA ARG A 45 -17.04 -2.33 -1.78
C ARG A 45 -16.29 -3.49 -1.15
N ILE A 46 -15.35 -4.09 -1.87
CA ILE A 46 -14.46 -5.13 -1.35
C ILE A 46 -13.34 -4.46 -0.54
N PRO A 47 -13.08 -4.90 0.72
CA PRO A 47 -11.99 -4.39 1.52
C PRO A 47 -10.65 -5.04 1.15
N PHE A 48 -9.64 -4.20 0.93
CA PHE A 48 -8.28 -4.59 0.62
C PHE A 48 -7.31 -4.06 1.66
N ARG A 49 -6.18 -4.75 1.79
CA ARG A 49 -5.03 -4.31 2.56
C ARG A 49 -3.74 -4.64 1.82
N PHE A 50 -2.80 -3.71 1.81
CA PHE A 50 -1.47 -3.98 1.31
C PHE A 50 -0.77 -5.05 2.15
N ALA A 51 -0.07 -5.96 1.45
CA ALA A 51 0.41 -7.20 2.05
C ALA A 51 1.73 -7.03 2.80
N PHE A 52 2.62 -6.19 2.31
CA PHE A 52 4.03 -6.14 2.74
C PHE A 52 4.39 -4.90 3.53
N ILE A 53 3.40 -4.03 3.79
CA ILE A 53 3.59 -2.84 4.59
C ILE A 53 2.62 -2.79 5.78
N ASP A 54 2.98 -2.02 6.80
CA ASP A 54 2.09 -1.67 7.93
C ASP A 54 2.24 -0.16 8.18
N ALA A 55 1.15 0.57 7.98
CA ALA A 55 1.12 2.03 8.14
C ALA A 55 0.76 2.42 9.57
N PRO A 56 1.10 3.63 10.02
CA PRO A 56 0.66 4.13 11.31
C PRO A 56 -0.86 4.11 11.42
N GLU A 57 -1.38 3.68 12.56
CA GLU A 57 -2.81 3.80 12.88
C GLU A 57 -3.23 5.28 12.86
N ILE A 58 -4.49 5.56 12.52
CA ILE A 58 -4.98 6.95 12.44
C ILE A 58 -4.71 7.77 13.71
N GLN A 59 -4.70 7.11 14.89
CA GLN A 59 -4.44 7.76 16.18
C GLN A 59 -2.94 7.86 16.53
N GLN A 60 -2.06 7.29 15.71
CA GLN A 60 -0.62 7.48 15.87
C GLN A 60 -0.16 8.80 15.23
N PRO A 61 0.97 9.35 15.69
CA PRO A 61 1.66 10.39 14.92
C PRO A 61 1.84 9.95 13.47
N PHE A 62 1.59 10.84 12.53
CA PHE A 62 1.61 10.60 11.07
C PHE A 62 0.58 9.61 10.51
N GLY A 63 -0.33 9.06 11.32
CA GLY A 63 -1.35 8.16 10.81
C GLY A 63 -2.30 8.83 9.82
N GLN A 64 -2.72 10.05 10.12
CA GLN A 64 -3.56 10.84 9.21
C GLN A 64 -2.79 11.27 7.95
N ASP A 65 -1.49 11.61 8.09
CA ASP A 65 -0.66 12.03 6.95
C ASP A 65 -0.40 10.86 6.01
N SER A 66 -0.09 9.67 6.55
CA SER A 66 0.03 8.42 5.79
C SER A 66 -1.24 8.09 5.00
N ARG A 67 -2.41 8.17 5.67
CA ARG A 67 -3.70 8.01 5.00
C ARG A 67 -3.91 9.04 3.90
N ASN A 68 -3.62 10.32 4.16
CA ASN A 68 -3.80 11.40 3.18
C ASN A 68 -2.88 11.20 1.97
N PHE A 69 -1.65 10.75 2.20
CA PHE A 69 -0.71 10.45 1.13
C PHE A 69 -1.25 9.31 0.24
N LEU A 70 -1.65 8.18 0.85
CA LEU A 70 -2.25 7.07 0.10
C LEU A 70 -3.51 7.52 -0.63
N ASN A 71 -4.38 8.30 0.03
CA ASN A 71 -5.60 8.83 -0.59
C ASN A 71 -5.30 9.67 -1.84
N GLY A 72 -4.26 10.51 -1.79
CA GLY A 72 -3.79 11.29 -2.95
C GLY A 72 -3.26 10.42 -4.09
N LEU A 73 -2.66 9.26 -3.77
CA LEU A 73 -2.15 8.34 -4.78
C LEU A 73 -3.24 7.57 -5.50
N ILE A 74 -4.24 7.03 -4.78
CA ILE A 74 -5.13 5.99 -5.32
C ILE A 74 -6.63 6.34 -5.34
N MET A 75 -7.08 7.35 -4.60
CA MET A 75 -8.51 7.66 -4.51
C MET A 75 -9.13 7.95 -5.87
N GLY A 76 -10.21 7.24 -6.20
CA GLY A 76 -10.92 7.37 -7.48
C GLY A 76 -10.19 6.79 -8.69
N LYS A 77 -9.05 6.12 -8.47
CA LYS A 77 -8.27 5.49 -9.56
C LYS A 77 -8.57 4.00 -9.67
N THR A 78 -8.32 3.46 -10.85
CA THR A 78 -8.34 2.02 -11.11
C THR A 78 -6.95 1.45 -10.87
N LEU A 79 -6.85 0.47 -9.99
CA LEU A 79 -5.62 -0.26 -9.71
C LEU A 79 -5.67 -1.66 -10.34
N ARG A 80 -4.50 -2.18 -10.66
CA ARG A 80 -4.26 -3.61 -10.75
C ARG A 80 -3.86 -4.10 -9.36
N LEU A 81 -4.51 -5.13 -8.85
CA LEU A 81 -4.24 -5.73 -7.55
C LEU A 81 -3.83 -7.18 -7.74
N ASP A 82 -2.62 -7.52 -7.27
CA ASP A 82 -2.10 -8.88 -7.25
C ASP A 82 -2.34 -9.47 -5.86
N PRO A 83 -3.24 -10.46 -5.68
CA PRO A 83 -3.56 -11.04 -4.39
C PRO A 83 -2.37 -11.83 -3.85
N VAL A 84 -2.12 -11.71 -2.53
CA VAL A 84 -1.00 -12.36 -1.84
C VAL A 84 -1.51 -13.39 -0.86
N CYS A 85 -1.29 -14.68 -1.17
CA CYS A 85 -1.60 -15.80 -0.29
C CYS A 85 -0.45 -16.02 0.69
N LYS A 86 -0.65 -15.67 1.96
CA LYS A 86 0.34 -15.86 3.03
C LYS A 86 0.20 -17.26 3.63
N GLY A 87 0.84 -18.27 3.01
CA GLY A 87 1.01 -19.57 3.65
C GLY A 87 -0.26 -20.30 4.12
N SER A 88 -1.44 -19.83 3.74
CA SER A 88 -2.70 -20.49 4.01
C SER A 88 -2.83 -21.73 3.14
N SER A 89 -3.06 -22.88 3.73
CA SER A 89 -3.36 -24.13 3.02
C SER A 89 -4.55 -24.00 2.05
N ASP A 90 -5.39 -22.99 2.29
CA ASP A 90 -6.65 -22.79 1.58
C ASP A 90 -6.50 -21.83 0.39
N GLY A 91 -5.29 -21.27 0.16
CA GLY A 91 -5.01 -20.36 -0.95
C GLY A 91 -5.79 -19.03 -0.93
N ILE A 92 -6.43 -18.70 0.20
CA ILE A 92 -7.27 -17.51 0.31
C ILE A 92 -6.45 -16.33 0.85
N PRO A 93 -6.38 -15.21 0.11
CA PRO A 93 -5.55 -14.05 0.48
C PRO A 93 -6.25 -13.15 1.51
N PHE A 94 -6.92 -13.70 2.53
CA PHE A 94 -7.63 -12.91 3.54
C PHE A 94 -6.84 -12.75 4.83
N ASP A 95 -6.90 -11.54 5.41
CA ASP A 95 -6.47 -11.32 6.79
C ASP A 95 -7.57 -11.70 7.80
N GLN A 96 -7.25 -11.59 9.10
CA GLN A 96 -8.19 -11.89 10.20
C GLN A 96 -9.45 -10.99 10.21
N TYR A 97 -9.45 -9.87 9.48
CA TYR A 97 -10.57 -8.94 9.33
C TYR A 97 -11.32 -9.12 8.01
N LYS A 98 -11.02 -10.18 7.27
CA LYS A 98 -11.60 -10.52 5.96
C LYS A 98 -11.30 -9.47 4.88
N ARG A 99 -10.16 -8.78 4.97
CA ARG A 99 -9.65 -7.93 3.90
C ARG A 99 -8.78 -8.76 2.97
N ILE A 100 -8.86 -8.52 1.67
CA ILE A 100 -7.99 -9.19 0.69
C ILE A 100 -6.59 -8.55 0.79
N LEU A 101 -5.59 -9.41 1.01
CA LEU A 101 -4.19 -9.01 0.99
C LEU A 101 -3.72 -8.93 -0.46
N CYS A 102 -3.09 -7.81 -0.83
CA CYS A 102 -2.67 -7.59 -2.21
C CYS A 102 -1.44 -6.69 -2.30
N VAL A 103 -0.77 -6.74 -3.45
CA VAL A 103 0.12 -5.68 -3.93
C VAL A 103 -0.66 -4.83 -4.93
N GLY A 104 -0.58 -3.52 -4.81
CA GLY A 104 -1.32 -2.60 -5.67
C GLY A 104 -0.43 -1.89 -6.69
N TYR A 105 -0.85 -1.92 -7.93
CA TYR A 105 -0.16 -1.24 -9.04
C TYR A 105 -1.08 -0.24 -9.73
N LEU A 106 -0.54 0.96 -9.95
CA LEU A 106 -1.20 1.99 -10.74
C LEU A 106 -0.44 2.16 -12.05
N THR A 107 -1.14 1.96 -13.15
CA THR A 107 -0.62 2.29 -14.49
C THR A 107 -1.15 3.65 -14.88
N GLU A 108 -0.27 4.62 -14.98
CA GLU A 108 -0.61 5.96 -15.47
C GLU A 108 -0.11 6.11 -16.92
N GLU A 109 -0.99 6.54 -17.81
CA GLU A 109 -0.57 7.01 -19.12
C GLU A 109 0.25 8.28 -18.89
N MET A 110 1.53 8.22 -19.23
CA MET A 110 2.35 9.42 -19.20
C MET A 110 1.78 10.39 -20.26
N LYS A 111 1.19 11.48 -19.78
CA LYS A 111 0.79 12.57 -20.68
C LYS A 111 2.03 13.03 -21.43
N THR A 112 1.94 13.06 -22.76
CA THR A 112 2.96 13.63 -23.62
C THR A 112 3.22 15.06 -23.16
N GLY A 113 4.36 15.28 -22.53
CA GLY A 113 4.77 16.56 -21.99
C GLY A 113 6.24 16.83 -22.28
N LYS A 114 6.64 18.07 -22.16
CA LYS A 114 8.07 18.43 -22.20
C LYS A 114 8.75 17.80 -21.00
N ILE A 115 9.70 16.91 -21.24
CA ILE A 115 10.56 16.36 -20.19
C ILE A 115 11.84 17.17 -20.16
N GLY A 116 12.15 17.76 -19.01
CA GLY A 116 13.47 18.27 -18.72
C GLY A 116 14.39 17.12 -18.33
N TYR A 117 15.53 17.01 -18.98
CA TYR A 117 16.58 16.06 -18.58
C TYR A 117 17.89 16.82 -18.38
N TYR A 118 18.66 16.37 -17.40
CA TYR A 118 19.98 16.90 -17.14
C TYR A 118 21.03 16.01 -17.80
N LEU A 119 21.78 16.58 -18.71
CA LEU A 119 22.96 15.95 -19.29
C LEU A 119 24.16 16.91 -19.06
N ASN A 120 25.21 16.42 -18.44
CA ASN A 120 26.46 17.16 -18.18
C ASN A 120 26.26 18.55 -17.54
N GLY A 121 25.35 18.66 -16.58
CA GLY A 121 25.09 19.91 -15.87
C GLY A 121 24.21 20.92 -16.60
N SER A 122 23.74 20.61 -17.78
CA SER A 122 22.84 21.45 -18.57
C SER A 122 21.43 20.89 -18.58
N CYS A 123 20.43 21.73 -18.34
CA CYS A 123 19.01 21.36 -18.49
C CYS A 123 18.62 21.44 -19.95
N SER A 124 18.24 20.31 -20.54
CA SER A 124 17.69 20.25 -21.89
C SER A 124 16.23 19.87 -21.86
N GLN A 125 15.40 20.47 -22.70
CA GLN A 125 13.99 20.10 -22.87
C GLN A 125 13.84 19.25 -24.10
N GLY A 126 13.28 18.06 -23.94
CA GLY A 126 12.92 17.18 -25.04
C GLY A 126 11.42 16.91 -25.09
N THR A 127 10.90 16.63 -26.28
CA THR A 127 9.52 16.15 -26.44
C THR A 127 9.58 14.64 -26.58
N VAL A 128 8.97 13.91 -25.65
CA VAL A 128 8.83 12.45 -25.77
C VAL A 128 7.61 12.17 -26.64
N LYS A 129 7.83 11.61 -27.81
CA LYS A 129 6.75 11.25 -28.75
C LYS A 129 5.98 9.99 -28.33
N TYR A 130 6.59 9.14 -27.51
CA TYR A 130 5.98 7.88 -27.04
C TYR A 130 6.39 7.64 -25.59
N ALA A 131 5.52 8.02 -24.67
CA ALA A 131 5.66 7.61 -23.27
C ALA A 131 5.14 6.18 -23.12
N ARG A 132 5.96 5.27 -22.61
CA ARG A 132 5.47 3.98 -22.14
C ARG A 132 4.64 4.21 -20.87
N PRO A 133 3.51 3.51 -20.69
CA PRO A 133 2.80 3.56 -19.41
C PRO A 133 3.76 3.20 -18.29
N ALA A 134 3.85 4.05 -17.29
CA ALA A 134 4.64 3.75 -16.09
C ALA A 134 3.74 3.01 -15.10
N THR A 135 4.10 1.77 -14.79
CA THR A 135 3.44 1.01 -13.73
C THR A 135 4.16 1.28 -12.41
N ARG A 136 3.44 1.82 -11.45
CA ARG A 136 3.93 2.23 -10.13
C ARG A 136 3.45 1.24 -9.09
N ASN A 137 4.35 0.73 -8.26
CA ASN A 137 4.00 -0.08 -7.10
C ASN A 137 3.65 0.86 -5.93
N ILE A 138 2.39 0.87 -5.55
CA ILE A 138 1.87 1.80 -4.55
C ILE A 138 2.39 1.50 -3.14
N GLU A 139 2.54 0.22 -2.78
CA GLU A 139 3.15 -0.16 -1.50
C GLU A 139 4.57 0.39 -1.38
N LEU A 140 5.38 0.18 -2.42
CA LEU A 140 6.76 0.66 -2.44
C LEU A 140 6.82 2.18 -2.38
N GLU A 141 5.89 2.90 -3.00
CA GLU A 141 5.82 4.36 -2.89
C GLU A 141 5.50 4.84 -1.48
N MET A 142 4.65 4.12 -0.74
CA MET A 142 4.41 4.41 0.67
C MET A 142 5.69 4.30 1.49
N VAL A 143 6.51 3.26 1.22
CA VAL A 143 7.80 3.05 1.90
C VAL A 143 8.83 4.10 1.51
N VAL A 144 9.03 4.35 0.21
CA VAL A 144 10.00 5.34 -0.33
C VAL A 144 9.76 6.73 0.26
N ASN A 145 8.50 7.10 0.44
CA ASN A 145 8.12 8.41 1.01
C ASN A 145 8.03 8.41 2.54
N GLY A 146 8.33 7.28 3.18
CA GLY A 146 8.37 7.16 4.64
C GLY A 146 7.00 7.20 5.31
N TRP A 147 5.96 6.66 4.66
CA TRP A 147 4.60 6.64 5.19
C TRP A 147 4.14 5.28 5.73
N ALA A 148 4.98 4.26 5.58
CA ALA A 148 4.72 2.92 6.11
C ALA A 148 6.03 2.21 6.46
N TRP A 149 5.94 1.21 7.36
CA TRP A 149 7.00 0.24 7.64
C TRP A 149 6.87 -0.95 6.71
N VAL A 150 8.01 -1.56 6.38
CA VAL A 150 8.05 -2.89 5.77
C VAL A 150 7.75 -3.94 6.82
N VAL A 151 6.94 -4.94 6.49
CA VAL A 151 6.61 -6.04 7.41
C VAL A 151 7.75 -7.07 7.42
N GLU A 152 8.29 -7.37 8.61
CA GLU A 152 9.43 -8.27 8.79
C GLU A 152 9.04 -9.73 9.10
N GLN A 153 7.74 -10.01 9.24
CA GLN A 153 7.27 -11.30 9.79
C GLN A 153 7.34 -12.47 8.81
N TYR A 154 7.56 -12.22 7.52
CA TYR A 154 7.66 -13.25 6.47
C TYR A 154 8.41 -12.68 5.26
N SER A 155 9.17 -13.56 4.62
CA SER A 155 9.87 -13.22 3.38
C SER A 155 8.91 -13.14 2.19
N PHE A 156 9.22 -12.27 1.25
CA PHE A 156 8.47 -12.10 0.02
C PHE A 156 9.41 -11.72 -1.13
N GLU A 157 8.94 -11.95 -2.35
CA GLU A 157 9.67 -11.52 -3.53
C GLU A 157 9.90 -10.01 -3.49
N ARG A 158 11.10 -9.53 -3.82
CA ARG A 158 11.50 -8.11 -3.77
C ARG A 158 11.61 -7.50 -2.36
N GLU A 159 11.63 -8.28 -1.28
CA GLU A 159 11.76 -7.74 0.07
C GLU A 159 13.00 -6.84 0.23
N ALA A 160 14.12 -7.21 -0.40
CA ALA A 160 15.35 -6.43 -0.37
C ALA A 160 15.17 -5.00 -0.91
N GLU A 161 14.34 -4.82 -1.94
CA GLU A 161 14.02 -3.51 -2.50
C GLU A 161 13.21 -2.67 -1.52
N TYR A 162 12.22 -3.28 -0.84
CA TYR A 162 11.41 -2.58 0.16
C TYR A 162 12.25 -2.15 1.37
N PHE A 163 13.14 -3.03 1.87
CA PHE A 163 14.03 -2.67 2.97
C PHE A 163 15.03 -1.59 2.58
N ALA A 164 15.62 -1.66 1.38
CA ALA A 164 16.51 -0.61 0.88
C ALA A 164 15.78 0.75 0.76
N ALA A 165 14.53 0.74 0.30
CA ALA A 165 13.69 1.93 0.24
C ALA A 165 13.38 2.50 1.63
N GLN A 166 13.09 1.64 2.62
CA GLN A 166 12.88 2.04 4.01
C GLN A 166 14.15 2.66 4.62
N GLU A 167 15.30 2.04 4.45
CA GLU A 167 16.59 2.58 4.92
C GLU A 167 16.89 3.94 4.29
N ASP A 168 16.60 4.10 3.00
CA ASP A 168 16.77 5.37 2.32
C ASP A 168 15.80 6.44 2.84
N ALA A 169 14.54 6.08 3.10
CA ALA A 169 13.57 6.97 3.73
C ALA A 169 14.00 7.40 5.14
N GLN A 170 14.56 6.47 5.94
CA GLN A 170 15.11 6.73 7.27
C GLN A 170 16.30 7.69 7.20
N ARG A 171 17.26 7.41 6.32
CA ARG A 171 18.46 8.25 6.13
C ARG A 171 18.12 9.69 5.79
N HIS A 172 17.10 9.89 4.96
CA HIS A 172 16.63 11.21 4.52
C HIS A 172 15.53 11.78 5.41
N ARG A 173 15.16 11.12 6.52
CA ARG A 173 14.14 11.55 7.48
C ARG A 173 12.79 11.89 6.82
N ARG A 174 12.38 11.09 5.82
CA ARG A 174 11.12 11.30 5.11
C ARG A 174 9.91 10.82 5.94
N GLY A 175 8.80 11.53 5.82
CA GLY A 175 7.53 11.17 6.44
C GLY A 175 7.65 10.92 7.95
N LEU A 176 7.23 9.75 8.42
CA LEU A 176 7.28 9.31 9.81
C LEU A 176 8.72 9.27 10.39
N TRP A 177 9.72 9.10 9.51
CA TRP A 177 11.13 9.06 9.91
C TRP A 177 11.72 10.44 10.25
N SER A 178 10.93 11.52 10.09
CA SER A 178 11.30 12.84 10.63
C SER A 178 11.29 12.87 12.15
N MET A 179 10.57 11.94 12.81
CA MET A 179 10.65 11.72 14.25
C MET A 179 11.92 10.96 14.63
N ASP A 180 12.45 11.20 15.83
CA ASP A 180 13.66 10.51 16.28
C ASP A 180 13.42 9.03 16.58
N ASN A 181 12.24 8.65 17.09
CA ASN A 181 11.90 7.27 17.41
C ASN A 181 10.42 7.01 17.06
N PRO A 182 10.06 6.82 15.79
CA PRO A 182 8.69 6.53 15.40
C PRO A 182 8.28 5.15 15.94
N GLU A 183 7.13 5.07 16.64
CA GLU A 183 6.60 3.82 17.17
C GLU A 183 6.01 2.97 16.03
N PRO A 184 6.48 1.73 15.79
CA PRO A 184 5.89 0.87 14.79
C PRO A 184 4.41 0.54 15.07
N PRO A 185 3.56 0.38 14.05
CA PRO A 185 2.12 0.14 14.22
C PRO A 185 1.80 -1.09 15.07
N TRP A 186 2.55 -2.18 14.93
CA TRP A 186 2.35 -3.41 15.72
C TRP A 186 2.61 -3.20 17.22
N ASN A 187 3.56 -2.32 17.59
CA ASN A 187 3.81 -1.98 18.99
C ASN A 187 2.67 -1.12 19.54
N PHE A 188 2.19 -0.16 18.79
CA PHE A 188 1.03 0.65 19.14
C PHE A 188 -0.22 -0.20 19.34
N LYS A 189 -0.53 -1.10 18.40
CA LYS A 189 -1.66 -2.06 18.50
C LYS A 189 -1.56 -2.92 19.76
N ARG A 190 -0.37 -3.46 20.03
CA ARG A 190 -0.11 -4.27 21.23
C ARG A 190 -0.34 -3.46 22.51
N ARG A 191 0.18 -2.25 22.61
CA ARG A 191 0.02 -1.33 23.73
C ARG A 191 -1.46 -0.95 23.95
N GLN A 192 -2.20 -0.65 22.88
CA GLN A 192 -3.64 -0.36 22.96
C GLN A 192 -4.45 -1.57 23.47
N LYS A 193 -4.14 -2.77 23.00
CA LYS A 193 -4.78 -4.01 23.45
C LYS A 193 -4.52 -4.28 24.94
N GLN A 194 -3.32 -4.01 25.42
CA GLN A 194 -2.98 -4.13 26.85
C GLN A 194 -3.76 -3.13 27.70
N LYS A 195 -3.82 -1.85 27.29
CA LYS A 195 -4.61 -0.82 27.98
C LYS A 195 -6.08 -1.21 28.12
N LYS A 196 -6.71 -1.68 27.02
CA LYS A 196 -8.11 -2.12 27.02
C LYS A 196 -8.32 -3.31 27.99
N ARG A 197 -7.39 -4.28 28.02
CA ARG A 197 -7.47 -5.43 28.95
C ARG A 197 -7.33 -5.01 30.41
N SER A 198 -6.44 -4.08 30.73
CA SER A 198 -6.26 -3.57 32.09
C SER A 198 -7.49 -2.79 32.58
N ALA A 199 -8.05 -1.94 31.74
CA ALA A 199 -9.27 -1.19 32.05
C ALA A 199 -10.47 -2.11 32.27
N ALA A 200 -10.63 -3.18 31.47
CA ALA A 200 -11.69 -4.16 31.63
C ALA A 200 -11.54 -4.94 32.95
N LYS A 201 -10.31 -5.29 33.37
CA LYS A 201 -10.06 -5.95 34.66
C LYS A 201 -10.40 -5.04 35.86
N GLN A 202 -10.07 -3.76 35.80
CA GLN A 202 -10.41 -2.78 36.85
C GLN A 202 -11.92 -2.56 36.93
N GLY A 203 -12.62 -2.44 35.81
CA GLY A 203 -14.09 -2.30 35.82
C GLY A 203 -14.83 -3.48 36.46
N ASN A 204 -14.35 -4.72 36.23
CA ASN A 204 -14.93 -5.90 36.86
C ASN A 204 -14.65 -6.00 38.36
N LEU A 205 -13.55 -5.43 38.87
CA LEU A 205 -13.24 -5.44 40.30
C LEU A 205 -14.20 -4.52 41.09
N PHE A 206 -14.66 -3.44 40.52
CA PHE A 206 -15.59 -2.49 41.15
C PHE A 206 -17.05 -2.96 41.09
N SER A 207 -17.42 -3.83 40.17
CA SER A 207 -18.79 -4.37 40.08
C SER A 207 -19.06 -5.53 41.07
N VAL A 208 -18.02 -6.18 41.59
CA VAL A 208 -18.16 -7.31 42.54
C VAL A 208 -18.30 -6.84 44.01
N ASN A 209 -17.91 -5.59 44.32
CA ASN A 209 -17.99 -5.03 45.70
C ASN A 209 -19.24 -4.19 45.94
N SER A 210 -20.25 -4.24 45.10
CA SER A 210 -21.51 -3.48 45.19
C SER A 210 -22.74 -4.42 45.31
N GLY A 211 -22.56 -5.65 45.79
CA GLY A 211 -23.61 -6.62 46.03
C GLY A 211 -23.75 -6.97 47.48
#